data_9d06aee537313d3f40133c384659fc7a
#
_entry.id   9d06aee537313d3f40133c384659fc7a
#
_cell.length_a   1.000
_cell.length_b   1.000
_cell.length_c   1.000
_cell.angle_alpha   90.00
_cell.angle_beta   90.00
_cell.angle_gamma   90.00
#
_symmetry.space_group_name_H-M   'P 1'
#
loop_
_entity.id
_entity.type
_entity.pdbx_description
1 polymer ?
#
loop_
_entity_poly.entity_id
_entity_poly.type
_entity_poly.pdbx_seq_one_letter_code
_entity_poly.pdbx_strand_id
1 'polypeptide(L)'
;MADIEDIFTEPEDVDPDALANLGPLRRLAGTWEGSKGVDLNPKAEGPERREFSERMVFEPIDPQANGPQLFYGLRYHTRILATDEDATFHDQVGYWLWEPATGLVLQSLTIPRGQVVLAAGKAAADATTLVVEAKRGDTQYGICSTAFLEKAFRTDAYRGEFTFNPDGSLSYVLDTTLIVHGKPFNHRDVNTLVKVAEPKANPLMRPGKSLSA
;
A
#
# COMPACT_ATOMS: atom_id res chain seq x y z
N MET A 1 19.15 15.33 0.98
CA MET A 1 18.34 15.75 -0.18
C MET A 1 19.31 16.36 -1.16
N ALA A 2 19.32 15.94 -2.44
CA ALA A 2 20.04 16.66 -3.46
C ALA A 2 19.42 18.07 -3.56
N ASP A 3 20.24 19.10 -3.74
CA ASP A 3 19.75 20.44 -4.04
C ASP A 3 18.96 20.37 -5.35
N ILE A 4 17.67 20.63 -5.28
CA ILE A 4 16.81 20.69 -6.47
C ILE A 4 16.91 22.12 -6.96
N GLU A 5 17.82 22.38 -7.90
CA GLU A 5 18.07 23.73 -8.44
C GLU A 5 16.86 24.26 -9.25
N ASP A 6 16.11 23.40 -9.91
CA ASP A 6 14.92 23.77 -10.66
C ASP A 6 13.75 22.82 -10.36
N ILE A 7 12.75 23.35 -9.64
CA ILE A 7 11.56 22.60 -9.25
C ILE A 7 10.44 22.62 -10.32
N PHE A 8 10.63 23.34 -11.41
CA PHE A 8 9.60 23.54 -12.45
C PHE A 8 9.88 22.74 -13.71
N THR A 9 11.12 22.26 -13.92
CA THR A 9 11.46 21.44 -15.08
C THR A 9 10.96 20.03 -14.90
N GLU A 10 10.04 19.59 -15.75
CA GLU A 10 9.58 18.21 -15.82
C GLU A 10 10.48 17.35 -16.71
N PRO A 11 10.54 16.02 -16.50
CA PRO A 11 11.26 15.10 -17.37
C PRO A 11 10.70 15.16 -18.80
N GLU A 12 11.57 15.34 -19.82
CA GLU A 12 11.15 15.50 -21.21
C GLU A 12 10.65 14.19 -21.85
N ASP A 13 11.22 13.04 -21.49
CA ASP A 13 10.98 11.73 -22.12
C ASP A 13 10.29 10.75 -21.15
N VAL A 14 9.09 11.11 -20.67
CA VAL A 14 8.31 10.21 -19.81
C VAL A 14 7.64 9.13 -20.64
N ASP A 15 8.03 7.86 -20.45
CA ASP A 15 7.34 6.74 -21.08
C ASP A 15 5.92 6.60 -20.52
N PRO A 16 4.87 6.71 -21.36
CA PRO A 16 3.49 6.62 -20.89
C PRO A 16 3.07 5.19 -20.49
N ASP A 17 3.82 4.16 -20.82
CA ASP A 17 3.52 2.78 -20.42
C ASP A 17 3.92 2.53 -18.96
N ALA A 18 2.98 2.83 -18.05
CA ALA A 18 3.22 2.62 -16.63
C ALA A 18 3.51 1.14 -16.29
N LEU A 19 2.82 0.17 -16.94
CA LEU A 19 3.07 -1.25 -16.67
C LEU A 19 4.51 -1.70 -17.00
N ALA A 20 5.09 -1.15 -18.05
CA ALA A 20 6.48 -1.43 -18.41
C ALA A 20 7.45 -0.84 -17.38
N ASN A 21 7.08 0.28 -16.74
CA ASN A 21 7.96 1.11 -15.92
C ASN A 21 7.68 1.08 -14.41
N LEU A 22 6.80 0.21 -13.92
CA LEU A 22 6.48 0.06 -12.50
C LEU A 22 7.64 -0.45 -11.63
N GLY A 23 8.75 -0.88 -12.24
CA GLY A 23 9.86 -1.45 -11.49
C GLY A 23 9.42 -2.57 -10.53
N PRO A 24 9.76 -2.49 -9.24
CA PRO A 24 9.43 -3.55 -8.28
C PRO A 24 7.92 -3.69 -8.04
N LEU A 25 7.12 -2.67 -8.34
CA LEU A 25 5.66 -2.71 -8.19
C LEU A 25 4.95 -3.50 -9.31
N ARG A 26 5.65 -3.83 -10.41
CA ARG A 26 5.04 -4.53 -11.54
C ARG A 26 4.40 -5.85 -11.13
N ARG A 27 5.01 -6.57 -10.19
CA ARG A 27 4.50 -7.84 -9.70
C ARG A 27 3.20 -7.69 -8.90
N LEU A 28 3.00 -6.53 -8.20
CA LEU A 28 1.76 -6.24 -7.49
C LEU A 28 0.57 -6.05 -8.45
N ALA A 29 0.80 -5.49 -9.64
CA ALA A 29 -0.27 -5.12 -10.55
C ALA A 29 -1.20 -6.29 -10.88
N GLY A 30 -2.54 -6.06 -10.83
CA GLY A 30 -3.57 -7.06 -11.03
C GLY A 30 -4.49 -7.25 -9.83
N THR A 31 -5.22 -8.36 -9.81
CA THR A 31 -6.13 -8.71 -8.71
C THR A 31 -5.63 -9.95 -7.99
N TRP A 32 -5.63 -9.87 -6.67
CA TRP A 32 -5.16 -10.92 -5.77
C TRP A 32 -6.25 -11.33 -4.80
N GLU A 33 -6.33 -12.60 -4.47
CA GLU A 33 -7.26 -13.14 -3.48
C GLU A 33 -6.55 -14.12 -2.54
N GLY A 34 -6.96 -14.09 -1.26
CA GLY A 34 -6.51 -15.03 -0.23
C GLY A 34 -7.62 -15.29 0.77
N SER A 35 -7.72 -16.55 1.24
CA SER A 35 -8.78 -16.98 2.16
C SER A 35 -8.24 -17.56 3.48
N LYS A 36 -6.95 -17.38 3.75
CA LYS A 36 -6.26 -17.92 4.94
C LYS A 36 -5.50 -16.84 5.68
N GLY A 37 -5.96 -15.58 5.55
CA GLY A 37 -5.41 -14.48 6.29
C GLY A 37 -5.65 -14.64 7.79
N VAL A 38 -4.71 -14.14 8.59
CA VAL A 38 -4.79 -14.15 10.04
C VAL A 38 -4.54 -12.75 10.56
N ASP A 39 -5.49 -12.25 11.33
CA ASP A 39 -5.45 -11.01 12.07
C ASP A 39 -5.26 -11.30 13.56
N LEU A 40 -4.28 -10.65 14.20
CA LEU A 40 -4.12 -10.62 15.64
C LEU A 40 -4.47 -9.25 16.16
N ASN A 41 -5.68 -9.09 16.71
CA ASN A 41 -6.22 -7.80 17.11
C ASN A 41 -6.43 -7.68 18.63
N PRO A 42 -6.46 -6.45 19.22
CA PRO A 42 -6.72 -6.26 20.63
C PRO A 42 -8.21 -6.33 20.94
N LYS A 43 -8.57 -7.07 21.99
CA LYS A 43 -9.92 -7.14 22.58
C LYS A 43 -9.87 -6.87 24.08
N ALA A 44 -11.04 -6.66 24.69
CA ALA A 44 -11.13 -6.37 26.11
C ALA A 44 -10.57 -7.52 26.97
N GLU A 45 -10.76 -8.76 26.54
CA GLU A 45 -10.39 -9.97 27.26
C GLU A 45 -9.00 -10.52 26.91
N GLY A 46 -8.26 -9.80 26.04
CA GLY A 46 -6.94 -10.19 25.56
C GLY A 46 -6.87 -10.23 24.01
N PRO A 47 -5.72 -10.62 23.45
CA PRO A 47 -5.57 -10.71 22.00
C PRO A 47 -6.52 -11.75 21.39
N GLU A 48 -7.19 -11.38 20.31
CA GLU A 48 -8.01 -12.27 19.48
C GLU A 48 -7.29 -12.59 18.18
N ARG A 49 -7.25 -13.87 17.82
CA ARG A 49 -6.80 -14.34 16.50
C ARG A 49 -8.02 -14.62 15.65
N ARG A 50 -8.13 -13.93 14.52
CA ARG A 50 -9.24 -14.05 13.58
C ARG A 50 -8.75 -14.44 12.19
N GLU A 51 -9.45 -15.36 11.53
CA GLU A 51 -9.19 -15.70 10.14
C GLU A 51 -10.03 -14.81 9.21
N PHE A 52 -9.48 -14.51 8.02
CA PHE A 52 -10.16 -13.67 7.06
C PHE A 52 -9.89 -14.06 5.61
N SER A 53 -10.82 -13.66 4.75
CA SER A 53 -10.65 -13.64 3.30
C SER A 53 -10.39 -12.22 2.82
N GLU A 54 -9.59 -12.08 1.79
CA GLU A 54 -9.13 -10.80 1.29
C GLU A 54 -9.11 -10.76 -0.23
N ARG A 55 -9.45 -9.60 -0.75
CA ARG A 55 -9.26 -9.24 -2.15
C ARG A 55 -8.54 -7.90 -2.25
N MET A 56 -7.42 -7.92 -2.98
CA MET A 56 -6.64 -6.72 -3.33
C MET A 56 -6.70 -6.48 -4.83
N VAL A 57 -6.96 -5.25 -5.23
CA VAL A 57 -6.94 -4.82 -6.63
C VAL A 57 -5.91 -3.72 -6.78
N PHE A 58 -4.95 -3.91 -7.69
CA PHE A 58 -3.89 -2.95 -7.99
C PHE A 58 -3.97 -2.57 -9.47
N GLU A 59 -4.32 -1.32 -9.74
CA GLU A 59 -4.50 -0.78 -11.09
C GLU A 59 -3.44 0.25 -11.43
N PRO A 60 -2.70 0.09 -12.55
CA PRO A 60 -1.76 1.10 -13.00
C PRO A 60 -2.45 2.45 -13.23
N ILE A 61 -1.83 3.52 -12.72
CA ILE A 61 -2.16 4.91 -13.03
C ILE A 61 -1.20 5.44 -14.10
N ASP A 62 -1.57 6.54 -14.74
CA ASP A 62 -0.66 7.23 -15.65
C ASP A 62 0.56 7.76 -14.88
N PRO A 63 1.74 7.89 -15.51
CA PRO A 63 2.92 8.46 -14.86
C PRO A 63 2.61 9.81 -14.22
N GLN A 64 3.17 10.08 -13.05
CA GLN A 64 2.96 11.31 -12.30
C GLN A 64 4.26 12.08 -12.21
N ALA A 65 4.36 13.21 -12.91
CA ALA A 65 5.45 14.16 -12.78
C ALA A 65 5.04 15.33 -11.89
N ASN A 66 6.00 15.83 -11.12
CA ASN A 66 5.87 17.05 -10.33
C ASN A 66 7.22 17.74 -10.28
N GLY A 67 7.48 18.69 -11.17
CA GLY A 67 8.81 19.16 -11.47
C GLY A 67 9.71 17.97 -11.84
N PRO A 68 10.95 17.88 -11.35
CA PRO A 68 11.88 16.82 -11.72
C PRO A 68 11.53 15.43 -11.14
N GLN A 69 10.54 15.34 -10.24
CA GLN A 69 10.13 14.08 -9.65
C GLN A 69 9.20 13.31 -10.58
N LEU A 70 9.48 12.03 -10.81
CA LEU A 70 8.64 11.13 -11.60
C LEU A 70 8.31 9.88 -10.80
N PHE A 71 7.02 9.58 -10.69
CA PHE A 71 6.50 8.34 -10.14
C PHE A 71 5.78 7.51 -11.21
N TYR A 72 6.04 6.21 -11.19
CA TYR A 72 5.15 5.20 -11.73
C TYR A 72 4.40 4.53 -10.59
N GLY A 73 3.11 4.25 -10.77
CA GLY A 73 2.32 3.83 -9.62
C GLY A 73 1.08 2.99 -9.91
N LEU A 74 0.54 2.48 -8.82
CA LEU A 74 -0.68 1.69 -8.76
C LEU A 74 -1.66 2.37 -7.81
N ARG A 75 -2.89 2.57 -8.23
CA ARG A 75 -4.01 2.78 -7.31
C ARG A 75 -4.42 1.41 -6.79
N TYR A 76 -4.72 1.29 -5.50
CA TYR A 76 -5.16 0.00 -4.96
C TYR A 76 -6.37 0.12 -4.02
N HIS A 77 -7.07 -1.00 -3.90
CA HIS A 77 -8.16 -1.21 -2.98
C HIS A 77 -8.03 -2.60 -2.36
N THR A 78 -8.06 -2.66 -1.04
CA THR A 78 -8.09 -3.89 -0.25
C THR A 78 -9.41 -4.00 0.48
N ARG A 79 -10.08 -5.15 0.36
CA ARG A 79 -11.27 -5.50 1.13
C ARG A 79 -11.05 -6.79 1.88
N ILE A 80 -11.35 -6.77 3.18
CA ILE A 80 -11.21 -7.93 4.06
C ILE A 80 -12.58 -8.25 4.67
N LEU A 81 -12.94 -9.54 4.59
CA LEU A 81 -14.15 -10.13 5.15
C LEU A 81 -13.74 -11.14 6.20
N ALA A 82 -14.39 -11.14 7.35
CA ALA A 82 -14.26 -12.25 8.27
C ALA A 82 -14.83 -13.53 7.65
N THR A 83 -14.24 -14.68 7.96
CA THR A 83 -14.69 -15.97 7.40
C THR A 83 -16.08 -16.39 7.91
N ASP A 84 -16.52 -15.83 9.01
CA ASP A 84 -17.79 -16.11 9.70
C ASP A 84 -18.86 -15.02 9.52
N GLU A 85 -18.55 -13.96 8.76
CA GLU A 85 -19.45 -12.82 8.55
C GLU A 85 -19.43 -12.40 7.07
N ASP A 86 -20.56 -11.98 6.53
CA ASP A 86 -20.66 -11.38 5.19
C ASP A 86 -20.27 -9.90 5.18
N ALA A 87 -20.01 -9.31 6.34
CA ALA A 87 -19.68 -7.91 6.47
C ALA A 87 -18.19 -7.64 6.24
N THR A 88 -17.89 -6.59 5.48
CA THR A 88 -16.52 -6.07 5.36
C THR A 88 -16.09 -5.49 6.71
N PHE A 89 -15.04 -6.04 7.32
CA PHE A 89 -14.50 -5.49 8.54
C PHE A 89 -13.27 -4.60 8.35
N HIS A 90 -12.60 -4.69 7.20
CA HIS A 90 -11.53 -3.78 6.82
C HIS A 90 -11.67 -3.39 5.34
N ASP A 91 -11.59 -2.09 5.09
CA ASP A 91 -11.58 -1.48 3.77
C ASP A 91 -10.43 -0.47 3.71
N GLN A 92 -9.63 -0.52 2.66
CA GLN A 92 -8.44 0.30 2.55
C GLN A 92 -8.21 0.71 1.09
N VAL A 93 -7.94 1.99 0.87
CA VAL A 93 -7.62 2.54 -0.45
C VAL A 93 -6.35 3.37 -0.39
N GLY A 94 -5.65 3.49 -1.53
CA GLY A 94 -4.47 4.33 -1.63
C GLY A 94 -3.67 4.08 -2.89
N TYR A 95 -2.39 4.41 -2.82
CA TYR A 95 -1.44 4.29 -3.92
C TYR A 95 -0.17 3.58 -3.46
N TRP A 96 0.40 2.79 -4.37
CA TRP A 96 1.79 2.39 -4.36
C TRP A 96 2.51 3.16 -5.45
N LEU A 97 3.59 3.84 -5.09
CA LEU A 97 4.38 4.67 -6.01
C LEU A 97 5.84 4.23 -5.97
N TRP A 98 6.50 4.25 -7.10
CA TRP A 98 7.93 4.00 -7.23
C TRP A 98 8.60 5.10 -8.02
N GLU A 99 9.69 5.64 -7.48
CA GLU A 99 10.53 6.64 -8.10
C GLU A 99 11.78 5.98 -8.66
N PRO A 100 11.93 5.82 -10.00
CA PRO A 100 13.06 5.13 -10.60
C PRO A 100 14.42 5.73 -10.25
N ALA A 101 14.49 7.06 -10.15
CA ALA A 101 15.74 7.79 -9.92
C ALA A 101 16.38 7.50 -8.55
N THR A 102 15.58 7.22 -7.52
CA THR A 102 16.06 7.04 -6.14
C THR A 102 15.81 5.65 -5.57
N GLY A 103 14.99 4.86 -6.26
CA GLY A 103 14.48 3.58 -5.76
C GLY A 103 13.47 3.73 -4.61
N LEU A 104 12.96 4.93 -4.37
CA LEU A 104 11.94 5.19 -3.35
C LEU A 104 10.65 4.44 -3.69
N VAL A 105 10.13 3.71 -2.71
CA VAL A 105 8.81 3.09 -2.75
C VAL A 105 7.94 3.77 -1.70
N LEU A 106 6.74 4.21 -2.09
CA LEU A 106 5.75 4.77 -1.19
C LEU A 106 4.49 3.92 -1.19
N GLN A 107 3.91 3.75 -0.02
CA GLN A 107 2.54 3.28 0.16
C GLN A 107 1.76 4.35 0.89
N SER A 108 0.77 4.95 0.23
CA SER A 108 -0.26 5.70 0.94
C SER A 108 -1.44 4.79 1.22
N LEU A 109 -2.06 4.94 2.38
CA LEU A 109 -3.28 4.20 2.72
C LEU A 109 -4.25 5.07 3.51
N THR A 110 -5.52 4.82 3.30
CA THR A 110 -6.62 5.43 4.04
C THR A 110 -7.63 4.35 4.40
N ILE A 111 -8.03 4.32 5.67
CA ILE A 111 -9.08 3.43 6.16
C ILE A 111 -10.29 4.25 6.64
N PRO A 112 -11.55 3.72 6.52
CA PRO A 112 -12.78 4.46 6.81
C PRO A 112 -13.04 4.61 8.33
N ARG A 113 -11.98 4.63 9.11
CA ARG A 113 -11.96 4.99 10.55
C ARG A 113 -11.34 6.37 10.79
N GLY A 114 -11.02 7.09 9.70
CA GLY A 114 -10.35 8.39 9.76
C GLY A 114 -8.88 8.29 10.14
N GLN A 115 -8.18 7.30 9.58
CA GLN A 115 -6.73 7.16 9.69
C GLN A 115 -6.11 7.12 8.31
N VAL A 116 -4.99 7.81 8.16
CA VAL A 116 -4.16 7.81 6.94
C VAL A 116 -2.71 7.54 7.31
N VAL A 117 -2.01 6.85 6.40
CA VAL A 117 -0.58 6.56 6.53
C VAL A 117 0.09 6.86 5.20
N LEU A 118 1.25 7.51 5.26
CA LEU A 118 2.23 7.54 4.18
C LEU A 118 3.46 6.79 4.68
N ALA A 119 3.68 5.59 4.15
CA ALA A 119 4.82 4.75 4.47
C ALA A 119 5.83 4.76 3.33
N ALA A 120 7.11 4.62 3.65
CA ALA A 120 8.19 4.64 2.67
C ALA A 120 9.19 3.52 2.88
N GLY A 121 9.83 3.14 1.79
CA GLY A 121 10.96 2.21 1.74
C GLY A 121 11.81 2.43 0.51
N LYS A 122 12.77 1.54 0.27
CA LYS A 122 13.57 1.53 -0.96
C LYS A 122 13.62 0.13 -1.54
N ALA A 123 13.54 0.05 -2.86
CA ALA A 123 13.65 -1.20 -3.58
C ALA A 123 14.35 -1.01 -4.94
N ALA A 124 15.16 -1.97 -5.35
CA ALA A 124 15.66 -2.07 -6.72
C ALA A 124 14.51 -2.46 -7.66
N ALA A 125 14.65 -2.15 -8.95
CA ALA A 125 13.60 -2.40 -9.95
C ALA A 125 13.15 -3.86 -10.07
N ASP A 126 14.02 -4.80 -9.74
CA ASP A 126 13.81 -6.26 -9.80
C ASP A 126 13.52 -6.90 -8.43
N ALA A 127 13.40 -6.10 -7.36
CA ALA A 127 13.20 -6.59 -6.02
C ALA A 127 11.98 -7.51 -5.92
N THR A 128 12.14 -8.60 -5.16
CA THR A 128 11.08 -9.56 -4.87
C THR A 128 10.44 -9.35 -3.51
N THR A 129 10.97 -8.43 -2.71
CA THR A 129 10.42 -8.05 -1.43
C THR A 129 10.36 -6.52 -1.35
N LEU A 130 9.20 -6.02 -0.91
CA LEU A 130 8.96 -4.60 -0.64
C LEU A 130 8.77 -4.42 0.87
N VAL A 131 9.50 -3.48 1.45
CA VAL A 131 9.34 -3.10 2.85
C VAL A 131 9.06 -1.62 2.91
N VAL A 132 7.99 -1.23 3.60
CA VAL A 132 7.62 0.17 3.83
C VAL A 132 7.30 0.40 5.30
N GLU A 133 7.69 1.56 5.81
CA GLU A 133 7.51 1.91 7.22
C GLU A 133 6.99 3.34 7.37
N ALA A 134 6.20 3.57 8.44
CA ALA A 134 5.77 4.88 8.87
C ALA A 134 5.78 4.98 10.39
N LYS A 135 6.02 6.18 10.91
CA LYS A 135 6.01 6.45 12.35
C LYS A 135 5.13 7.65 12.66
N ARG A 136 4.40 7.56 13.76
CA ARG A 136 3.65 8.69 14.29
C ARG A 136 4.58 9.87 14.61
N GLY A 137 4.14 11.07 14.24
CA GLY A 137 4.93 12.31 14.46
C GLY A 137 5.99 12.58 13.42
N ASP A 138 6.26 11.65 12.49
CA ASP A 138 7.08 11.95 11.32
C ASP A 138 6.29 12.84 10.35
N THR A 139 6.94 13.89 9.85
CA THR A 139 6.34 14.85 8.91
C THR A 139 6.59 14.49 7.44
N GLN A 140 7.43 13.49 7.16
CA GLN A 140 7.70 13.00 5.82
C GLN A 140 6.92 11.70 5.55
N TYR A 141 7.06 10.71 6.44
CA TYR A 141 6.42 9.38 6.29
C TYR A 141 5.72 9.03 7.60
N GLY A 142 4.48 9.52 7.73
CA GLY A 142 3.80 9.60 9.01
C GLY A 142 2.42 8.95 9.02
N ILE A 143 1.84 9.00 10.21
CA ILE A 143 0.51 8.48 10.52
C ILE A 143 -0.32 9.63 11.08
N CYS A 144 -1.52 9.82 10.51
CA CYS A 144 -2.49 10.79 10.98
C CYS A 144 -3.81 10.07 11.30
N SER A 145 -4.38 10.39 12.46
CA SER A 145 -5.56 9.72 12.98
C SER A 145 -6.55 10.70 13.59
N THR A 146 -7.83 10.29 13.74
CA THR A 146 -8.83 11.07 14.47
C THR A 146 -8.47 11.17 15.95
N ALA A 147 -9.00 12.19 16.62
CA ALA A 147 -8.80 12.38 18.07
C ALA A 147 -9.25 11.18 18.91
N PHE A 148 -10.28 10.45 18.45
CA PHE A 148 -10.72 9.23 19.11
C PHE A 148 -9.66 8.13 19.04
N LEU A 149 -9.12 7.86 17.85
CA LEU A 149 -8.08 6.84 17.66
C LEU A 149 -6.80 7.21 18.43
N GLU A 150 -6.40 8.48 18.41
CA GLU A 150 -5.26 8.98 19.17
C GLU A 150 -5.37 8.69 20.69
N LYS A 151 -6.59 8.70 21.22
CA LYS A 151 -6.84 8.43 22.62
C LYS A 151 -7.04 6.95 22.95
N ALA A 152 -7.77 6.21 22.10
CA ALA A 152 -8.25 4.88 22.41
C ALA A 152 -7.39 3.75 21.79
N PHE A 153 -6.94 3.95 20.55
CA PHE A 153 -6.19 2.95 19.76
C PHE A 153 -5.10 3.64 18.93
N ARG A 154 -4.20 4.33 19.63
CA ARG A 154 -3.17 5.14 18.98
C ARG A 154 -2.21 4.25 18.20
N THR A 155 -2.00 4.58 16.93
CA THR A 155 -1.01 3.90 16.09
C THR A 155 0.32 4.66 16.17
N ASP A 156 1.36 4.03 16.71
CA ASP A 156 2.69 4.62 16.85
C ASP A 156 3.62 4.27 15.69
N ALA A 157 3.46 3.08 15.11
CA ALA A 157 4.24 2.66 13.95
C ALA A 157 3.46 1.70 13.05
N TYR A 158 3.80 1.70 11.77
CA TYR A 158 3.35 0.77 10.77
C TYR A 158 4.55 0.23 10.00
N ARG A 159 4.59 -1.09 9.75
CA ARG A 159 5.54 -1.75 8.87
C ARG A 159 4.81 -2.77 8.02
N GLY A 160 4.93 -2.64 6.71
CA GLY A 160 4.44 -3.61 5.72
C GLY A 160 5.62 -4.28 5.03
N GLU A 161 5.60 -5.61 4.99
CA GLU A 161 6.52 -6.42 4.20
C GLU A 161 5.75 -7.30 3.24
N PHE A 162 6.04 -7.18 1.93
CA PHE A 162 5.35 -7.88 0.85
C PHE A 162 6.38 -8.68 0.05
N THR A 163 6.20 -9.99 -0.04
CA THR A 163 7.13 -10.90 -0.70
C THR A 163 6.46 -11.63 -1.86
N PHE A 164 7.05 -11.51 -3.05
CA PHE A 164 6.67 -12.27 -4.24
C PHE A 164 7.38 -13.61 -4.22
N ASN A 165 6.62 -14.67 -3.97
CA ASN A 165 7.15 -16.00 -3.83
C ASN A 165 7.50 -16.63 -5.20
N PRO A 166 8.41 -17.63 -5.24
CA PRO A 166 8.79 -18.32 -6.48
C PRO A 166 7.64 -19.04 -7.19
N ASP A 167 6.58 -19.42 -6.45
CA ASP A 167 5.37 -20.05 -6.99
C ASP A 167 4.36 -19.05 -7.60
N GLY A 168 4.70 -17.75 -7.59
CA GLY A 168 3.86 -16.68 -8.11
C GLY A 168 2.85 -16.14 -7.11
N SER A 169 2.80 -16.65 -5.88
CA SER A 169 1.96 -16.11 -4.82
C SER A 169 2.57 -14.83 -4.21
N LEU A 170 1.74 -14.04 -3.54
CA LEU A 170 2.12 -12.86 -2.77
C LEU A 170 1.87 -13.11 -1.29
N SER A 171 2.93 -13.13 -0.49
CA SER A 171 2.81 -13.16 0.96
C SER A 171 3.07 -11.77 1.55
N TYR A 172 2.36 -11.43 2.63
CA TYR A 172 2.67 -10.21 3.36
C TYR A 172 2.61 -10.41 4.88
N VAL A 173 3.30 -9.52 5.56
CA VAL A 173 3.23 -9.29 6.99
C VAL A 173 3.03 -7.81 7.22
N LEU A 174 1.94 -7.44 7.91
CA LEU A 174 1.71 -6.08 8.38
C LEU A 174 1.84 -6.08 9.91
N ASP A 175 2.75 -5.25 10.42
CA ASP A 175 2.92 -5.01 11.85
C ASP A 175 2.53 -3.57 12.16
N THR A 176 1.50 -3.40 12.98
CA THR A 176 1.02 -2.09 13.43
C THR A 176 1.18 -2.00 14.94
N THR A 177 2.08 -1.13 15.39
CA THR A 177 2.26 -0.88 16.83
C THR A 177 1.14 0.03 17.32
N LEU A 178 0.24 -0.52 18.08
CA LEU A 178 -0.86 0.20 18.74
C LEU A 178 -0.52 0.50 20.20
N ILE A 179 -1.07 1.61 20.71
CA ILE A 179 -1.17 1.85 22.15
C ILE A 179 -2.64 1.79 22.53
N VAL A 180 -3.01 0.73 23.25
CA VAL A 180 -4.37 0.45 23.71
C VAL A 180 -4.40 0.57 25.24
N HIS A 181 -5.23 1.46 25.78
CA HIS A 181 -5.26 1.78 27.22
C HIS A 181 -3.85 2.07 27.80
N GLY A 182 -3.02 2.80 27.04
CA GLY A 182 -1.65 3.16 27.44
C GLY A 182 -0.62 2.03 27.39
N LYS A 183 -0.98 0.84 26.91
CA LYS A 183 -0.08 -0.33 26.76
C LYS A 183 0.21 -0.61 25.30
N PRO A 184 1.46 -0.94 24.94
CA PRO A 184 1.79 -1.34 23.57
C PRO A 184 1.15 -2.69 23.23
N PHE A 185 0.65 -2.77 22.00
CA PHE A 185 0.12 -3.98 21.39
C PHE A 185 0.60 -4.06 19.94
N ASN A 186 1.14 -5.19 19.53
CA ASN A 186 1.47 -5.43 18.12
C ASN A 186 0.27 -6.09 17.42
N HIS A 187 -0.48 -5.28 16.69
CA HIS A 187 -1.52 -5.76 15.78
C HIS A 187 -0.85 -6.29 14.52
N ARG A 188 -1.07 -7.55 14.21
CA ARG A 188 -0.36 -8.24 13.14
C ARG A 188 -1.32 -8.95 12.21
N ASP A 189 -1.19 -8.62 10.91
CA ASP A 189 -1.89 -9.28 9.81
C ASP A 189 -0.91 -10.03 8.94
N VAL A 190 -1.25 -11.24 8.57
CA VAL A 190 -0.49 -12.07 7.63
C VAL A 190 -1.43 -12.74 6.64
N ASN A 191 -1.04 -12.83 5.39
CA ASN A 191 -1.76 -13.60 4.39
C ASN A 191 -0.83 -14.05 3.27
N THR A 192 -1.30 -15.02 2.49
CA THR A 192 -0.72 -15.42 1.20
C THR A 192 -1.84 -15.44 0.16
N LEU A 193 -1.65 -14.64 -0.90
CA LEU A 193 -2.64 -14.45 -1.94
C LEU A 193 -2.17 -15.06 -3.26
N VAL A 194 -3.13 -15.45 -4.07
CA VAL A 194 -2.90 -15.87 -5.46
C VAL A 194 -3.42 -14.80 -6.41
N LYS A 195 -2.73 -14.61 -7.54
CA LYS A 195 -3.19 -13.68 -8.57
C LYS A 195 -4.35 -14.32 -9.32
N VAL A 196 -5.50 -13.65 -9.34
CA VAL A 196 -6.74 -14.12 -10.00
C VAL A 196 -7.08 -13.36 -11.27
N ALA A 197 -6.47 -12.17 -11.49
CA ALA A 197 -6.60 -11.44 -12.74
C ALA A 197 -5.36 -10.57 -13.01
N GLU A 198 -4.96 -10.51 -14.28
CA GLU A 198 -3.89 -9.63 -14.75
C GLU A 198 -4.34 -8.17 -14.76
N PRO A 199 -3.40 -7.20 -14.65
CA PRO A 199 -3.72 -5.79 -14.69
C PRO A 199 -4.16 -5.35 -16.09
N LYS A 200 -5.02 -4.34 -16.15
CA LYS A 200 -5.26 -3.57 -17.38
C LYS A 200 -4.16 -2.52 -17.52
N ALA A 201 -3.87 -2.11 -18.76
CA ALA A 201 -3.00 -0.97 -19.01
C ALA A 201 -3.49 0.30 -18.29
N ASN A 202 -2.58 1.21 -17.97
CA ASN A 202 -2.92 2.51 -17.42
C ASN A 202 -3.78 3.33 -18.40
N PRO A 203 -4.48 4.35 -17.94
CA PRO A 203 -5.42 5.11 -18.75
C PRO A 203 -4.89 5.58 -20.10
N LEU A 204 -3.74 6.20 -20.20
CA LEU A 204 -3.17 6.70 -21.47
C LEU A 204 -2.92 5.60 -22.51
N MET A 205 -2.63 4.38 -22.06
CA MET A 205 -2.33 3.23 -22.91
C MET A 205 -3.56 2.44 -23.35
N ARG A 206 -4.77 2.83 -22.94
CA ARG A 206 -6.01 2.15 -23.35
C ARG A 206 -6.53 2.68 -24.69
N PRO A 207 -6.91 1.81 -25.64
CA PRO A 207 -7.49 2.27 -26.93
C PRO A 207 -8.77 3.09 -26.74
N GLY A 208 -8.92 4.16 -27.52
CA GLY A 208 -10.21 4.86 -27.68
C GLY A 208 -10.56 5.88 -26.58
N LYS A 209 -9.59 6.50 -25.94
CA LYS A 209 -9.86 7.52 -24.93
C LYS A 209 -10.08 8.92 -25.47
N SER A 210 -11.27 9.45 -25.16
CA SER A 210 -11.42 10.82 -24.69
C SER A 210 -11.77 10.75 -23.18
N LEU A 211 -11.10 11.52 -22.34
CA LEU A 211 -11.65 11.93 -21.07
C LEU A 211 -12.79 12.90 -21.42
N SER A 212 -13.99 12.35 -21.69
CA SER A 212 -15.17 13.21 -21.67
C SER A 212 -15.35 13.66 -20.22
N ALA A 213 -15.28 14.96 -20.07
CA ALA A 213 -15.52 15.68 -18.83
C ALA A 213 -16.88 15.32 -18.19
#